data_465e91657ae1d284cbcd788db74aed2b
#
_entry.id   465e91657ae1d284cbcd788db74aed2b
#
_cell.length_a   1.000
_cell.length_b   1.000
_cell.length_c   1.000
_cell.angle_alpha   90.00
_cell.angle_beta   90.00
_cell.angle_gamma   90.00
#
_symmetry.space_group_name_H-M   'P 1'
#
loop_
_entity.id
_entity.type
_entity.pdbx_description
1 polymer ?
#
loop_
_entity_poly.entity_id
_entity_poly.type
_entity_poly.pdbx_seq_one_letter_code
_entity_poly.pdbx_strand_id
1 'polypeptide(L)'
;MVRATFSGFNTALSALQANQKRLDITGQNLSNMNTAEYTRQQLEASSLNYTNPVSHYSNGNETAVGFGVSMDRVSQIRDPYLDIQYRSQSADCSYTNRLQTALNSLSKVLDETTISGIRQAFDDIQSTLTSMQDPAKVSDPIYESELRTKMQSVCNLFNQASRQITQAEQNEFQRLTGEGSSEQGDVQKINDILRQIGDLNVQIKRNQVAGHPSLELQDERNLLLDELSGYIPVETRYYKDDAHSGNNAYDYDANGAVIGKKDWPDDLEV
;
A
#
# COMPACT_ATOMS: atom_id res chain seq x y z
N MET A 1 0.06 5.62 -59.22
CA MET A 1 -0.65 4.67 -58.36
C MET A 1 -2.04 5.22 -58.07
N VAL A 2 -3.08 4.53 -58.47
CA VAL A 2 -4.46 4.95 -58.12
C VAL A 2 -4.70 4.63 -56.67
N ARG A 3 -4.66 5.63 -55.78
CA ARG A 3 -5.16 5.45 -54.42
C ARG A 3 -6.67 5.14 -54.53
N ALA A 4 -7.09 4.08 -53.82
CA ALA A 4 -8.53 3.84 -53.69
C ALA A 4 -9.19 5.15 -53.19
N THR A 5 -10.22 5.61 -53.87
CA THR A 5 -10.87 6.92 -53.65
C THR A 5 -11.31 7.15 -52.18
N PHE A 6 -11.52 6.06 -51.46
CA PHE A 6 -11.92 6.05 -50.05
C PHE A 6 -10.80 5.92 -49.04
N SER A 7 -9.53 5.74 -49.44
CA SER A 7 -8.44 5.58 -48.46
C SER A 7 -8.20 6.83 -47.62
N GLY A 8 -8.33 8.02 -48.21
CA GLY A 8 -8.25 9.29 -47.50
C GLY A 8 -9.40 9.48 -46.49
N PHE A 9 -10.60 9.00 -46.86
CA PHE A 9 -11.73 9.02 -45.95
C PHE A 9 -11.55 8.13 -44.72
N ASN A 10 -11.03 6.91 -44.92
CA ASN A 10 -10.72 6.01 -43.83
C ASN A 10 -9.62 6.57 -42.89
N THR A 11 -8.62 7.24 -43.45
CA THR A 11 -7.58 7.93 -42.65
C THR A 11 -8.19 9.05 -41.81
N ALA A 12 -9.10 9.88 -42.41
CA ALA A 12 -9.78 10.93 -41.67
C ALA A 12 -10.74 10.38 -40.61
N LEU A 13 -11.45 9.28 -40.92
CA LEU A 13 -12.36 8.63 -39.99
C LEU A 13 -11.61 8.06 -38.75
N SER A 14 -10.45 7.36 -38.97
CA SER A 14 -9.66 6.84 -37.87
C SER A 14 -9.12 7.95 -36.97
N ALA A 15 -8.69 9.08 -37.54
CA ALA A 15 -8.25 10.24 -36.79
C ALA A 15 -9.39 10.87 -35.96
N LEU A 16 -10.59 10.95 -36.54
CA LEU A 16 -11.78 11.49 -35.86
C LEU A 16 -12.18 10.60 -34.68
N GLN A 17 -12.23 9.29 -34.88
CA GLN A 17 -12.51 8.31 -33.81
C GLN A 17 -11.48 8.35 -32.68
N ALA A 18 -10.18 8.45 -33.00
CA ALA A 18 -9.13 8.57 -32.01
C ALA A 18 -9.25 9.87 -31.20
N ASN A 19 -9.57 10.99 -31.85
CA ASN A 19 -9.80 12.26 -31.17
C ASN A 19 -11.06 12.26 -30.30
N GLN A 20 -12.14 11.64 -30.76
CA GLN A 20 -13.33 11.44 -29.93
C GLN A 20 -13.00 10.61 -28.68
N LYS A 21 -12.28 9.50 -28.82
CA LYS A 21 -11.87 8.68 -27.67
C LYS A 21 -10.96 9.42 -26.70
N ARG A 22 -10.06 10.30 -27.21
CA ARG A 22 -9.24 11.18 -26.35
C ARG A 22 -10.10 12.18 -25.56
N LEU A 23 -11.14 12.73 -26.19
CA LEU A 23 -12.07 13.63 -25.50
C LEU A 23 -12.87 12.90 -24.42
N ASP A 24 -13.33 11.66 -24.69
CA ASP A 24 -14.02 10.83 -23.70
C ASP A 24 -13.12 10.57 -22.49
N ILE A 25 -11.85 10.19 -22.72
CA ILE A 25 -10.85 9.96 -21.65
C ILE A 25 -10.57 11.27 -20.89
N THR A 26 -10.46 12.39 -21.58
CA THR A 26 -10.27 13.69 -20.92
C THR A 26 -11.46 14.05 -20.04
N GLY A 27 -12.68 13.79 -20.50
CA GLY A 27 -13.89 13.96 -19.71
C GLY A 27 -13.90 13.05 -18.48
N GLN A 28 -13.51 11.80 -18.63
CA GLN A 28 -13.37 10.85 -17.51
C GLN A 28 -12.34 11.33 -16.49
N ASN A 29 -11.16 11.75 -16.94
CA ASN A 29 -10.13 12.30 -16.08
C ASN A 29 -10.59 13.55 -15.32
N LEU A 30 -11.31 14.44 -16.00
CA LEU A 30 -11.84 15.67 -15.38
C LEU A 30 -12.92 15.35 -14.35
N SER A 31 -13.82 14.41 -14.67
CA SER A 31 -14.90 14.01 -13.76
C SER A 31 -14.35 13.36 -12.47
N ASN A 32 -13.22 12.65 -12.56
CA ASN A 32 -12.60 11.95 -11.43
C ASN A 32 -11.40 12.69 -10.84
N MET A 33 -11.19 13.94 -11.20
CA MET A 33 -10.04 14.75 -10.71
C MET A 33 -9.95 14.82 -9.18
N ASN A 34 -11.08 14.77 -8.48
CA ASN A 34 -11.17 14.81 -7.02
C ASN A 34 -11.45 13.44 -6.39
N THR A 35 -11.49 12.37 -7.19
CA THR A 35 -11.64 11.00 -6.67
C THR A 35 -10.30 10.55 -6.12
N ALA A 36 -10.30 10.12 -4.84
CA ALA A 36 -9.09 9.62 -4.21
C ALA A 36 -8.53 8.44 -5.01
N GLU A 37 -7.21 8.39 -5.15
CA GLU A 37 -6.45 7.32 -5.82
C GLU A 37 -6.78 7.11 -7.31
N TYR A 38 -7.61 7.97 -7.93
CA TYR A 38 -7.85 7.88 -9.36
C TYR A 38 -6.59 8.20 -10.16
N THR A 39 -6.16 7.26 -10.98
CA THR A 39 -4.99 7.44 -11.84
C THR A 39 -5.40 7.96 -13.20
N ARG A 40 -4.75 9.05 -13.66
CA ARG A 40 -5.00 9.65 -14.97
C ARG A 40 -4.80 8.64 -16.09
N GLN A 41 -5.79 8.52 -16.96
CA GLN A 41 -5.79 7.63 -18.13
C GLN A 41 -5.35 8.38 -19.40
N GLN A 42 -4.74 7.66 -20.31
CA GLN A 42 -4.39 8.15 -21.65
C GLN A 42 -4.67 7.10 -22.72
N LEU A 43 -4.95 7.57 -23.95
CA LEU A 43 -5.06 6.72 -25.12
C LEU A 43 -3.66 6.49 -25.71
N GLU A 44 -3.23 5.25 -25.75
CA GLU A 44 -2.09 4.84 -26.56
C GLU A 44 -2.57 4.60 -27.99
N ALA A 45 -1.89 5.24 -28.92
CA ALA A 45 -2.25 5.16 -30.33
C ALA A 45 -0.97 5.13 -31.18
N SER A 46 -0.95 4.26 -32.17
CA SER A 46 0.16 4.10 -33.09
C SER A 46 -0.24 4.50 -34.51
N SER A 47 0.77 4.81 -35.33
CA SER A 47 0.55 5.08 -36.75
C SER A 47 0.32 3.78 -37.53
N LEU A 48 -0.77 3.70 -38.26
CA LEU A 48 -1.01 2.58 -39.19
C LEU A 48 -0.08 2.72 -40.39
N ASN A 49 1.08 2.05 -40.27
CA ASN A 49 2.01 1.88 -41.40
C ASN A 49 1.91 0.46 -41.91
N TYR A 50 1.46 0.32 -43.16
CA TYR A 50 1.46 -0.98 -43.83
C TYR A 50 2.88 -1.25 -44.38
N THR A 51 3.70 -1.94 -43.64
CA THR A 51 4.97 -2.46 -44.14
C THR A 51 4.67 -3.76 -44.91
N ASN A 52 4.22 -3.62 -46.17
CA ASN A 52 4.06 -4.78 -47.01
C ASN A 52 5.44 -5.14 -47.62
N PRO A 53 6.04 -6.31 -47.30
CA PRO A 53 7.32 -6.72 -47.87
C PRO A 53 7.29 -6.96 -49.39
N VAL A 54 6.12 -6.94 -50.03
CA VAL A 54 5.94 -7.11 -51.48
C VAL A 54 6.10 -5.79 -52.24
N SER A 55 6.33 -4.67 -51.59
CA SER A 55 6.51 -3.34 -52.20
C SER A 55 7.92 -3.13 -52.81
N HIS A 56 8.63 -4.18 -53.20
CA HIS A 56 9.87 -4.03 -53.99
C HIS A 56 9.69 -3.38 -55.37
N TYR A 57 8.47 -3.08 -55.80
CA TYR A 57 8.16 -2.39 -57.05
C TYR A 57 7.68 -0.95 -56.85
N SER A 58 7.75 -0.37 -55.68
CA SER A 58 7.49 1.05 -55.55
C SER A 58 8.74 1.83 -55.91
N ASN A 59 8.70 2.42 -57.13
CA ASN A 59 9.65 3.47 -57.48
C ASN A 59 9.73 4.51 -56.39
N GLY A 60 10.97 4.86 -55.98
CA GLY A 60 11.30 5.72 -54.85
C GLY A 60 10.82 7.16 -54.88
N ASN A 61 9.54 7.36 -55.17
CA ASN A 61 8.85 8.63 -54.95
C ASN A 61 8.14 8.57 -53.61
N GLU A 62 8.80 9.10 -52.61
CA GLU A 62 8.43 9.11 -51.18
C GLU A 62 7.24 9.96 -50.82
N THR A 63 6.15 9.89 -51.56
CA THR A 63 4.87 10.54 -51.23
C THR A 63 3.88 9.58 -50.56
N ALA A 64 4.37 8.51 -49.91
CA ALA A 64 3.49 7.60 -49.17
C ALA A 64 2.97 8.26 -47.90
N VAL A 65 1.74 8.71 -47.94
CA VAL A 65 1.01 9.18 -46.75
C VAL A 65 0.50 7.98 -45.96
N GLY A 66 0.66 7.98 -44.63
CA GLY A 66 0.20 6.91 -43.73
C GLY A 66 -1.30 6.60 -43.83
N PHE A 67 -1.72 5.43 -43.32
CA PHE A 67 -3.11 4.92 -43.46
C PHE A 67 -4.03 5.36 -42.31
N GLY A 68 -3.53 6.19 -41.37
CA GLY A 68 -4.30 6.69 -40.23
C GLY A 68 -3.70 6.28 -38.91
N VAL A 69 -4.53 6.19 -37.90
CA VAL A 69 -4.17 5.94 -36.50
C VAL A 69 -4.85 4.66 -36.02
N SER A 70 -4.08 3.75 -35.41
CA SER A 70 -4.62 2.66 -34.61
C SER A 70 -4.79 3.12 -33.16
N MET A 71 -5.89 2.78 -32.55
CA MET A 71 -6.11 2.93 -31.11
C MET A 71 -5.70 1.61 -30.48
N ASP A 72 -4.57 1.59 -29.77
CA ASP A 72 -4.00 0.35 -29.26
C ASP A 72 -4.67 -0.03 -27.94
N ARG A 73 -4.60 0.87 -26.94
CA ARG A 73 -5.24 0.66 -25.64
C ARG A 73 -5.42 1.97 -24.87
N VAL A 74 -6.16 1.91 -23.78
CA VAL A 74 -6.19 2.94 -22.74
C VAL A 74 -5.30 2.47 -21.59
N SER A 75 -4.31 3.26 -21.20
CA SER A 75 -3.38 2.99 -20.13
C SER A 75 -3.44 4.04 -19.05
N GLN A 76 -3.01 3.69 -17.84
CA GLN A 76 -2.83 4.61 -16.72
C GLN A 76 -1.42 5.20 -16.75
N ILE A 77 -1.32 6.48 -16.36
CA ILE A 77 -0.02 7.14 -16.18
C ILE A 77 0.38 6.96 -14.72
N ARG A 78 1.07 5.86 -14.43
CA ARG A 78 1.56 5.51 -13.10
C ARG A 78 3.01 5.02 -13.21
N ASP A 79 3.82 5.31 -12.20
CA ASP A 79 5.19 4.84 -12.10
C ASP A 79 5.29 3.78 -10.99
N PRO A 80 5.43 2.49 -11.34
CA PRO A 80 5.51 1.41 -10.36
C PRO A 80 6.69 1.53 -9.38
N TYR A 81 7.76 2.18 -9.79
CA TYR A 81 8.92 2.40 -8.92
C TYR A 81 8.60 3.37 -7.78
N LEU A 82 7.88 4.44 -8.09
CA LEU A 82 7.43 5.39 -7.06
C LEU A 82 6.43 4.75 -6.10
N ASP A 83 5.56 3.87 -6.57
CA ASP A 83 4.64 3.12 -5.72
C ASP A 83 5.38 2.23 -4.71
N ILE A 84 6.41 1.50 -5.17
CA ILE A 84 7.24 0.66 -4.30
C ILE A 84 7.95 1.52 -3.25
N GLN A 85 8.53 2.66 -3.65
CA GLN A 85 9.18 3.56 -2.71
C GLN A 85 8.20 4.15 -1.70
N TYR A 86 7.03 4.59 -2.15
CA TYR A 86 5.98 5.12 -1.29
C TYR A 86 5.56 4.08 -0.23
N ARG A 87 5.28 2.85 -0.64
CA ARG A 87 4.87 1.76 0.27
C ARG A 87 5.96 1.42 1.28
N SER A 88 7.20 1.32 0.84
CA SER A 88 8.34 1.12 1.74
C SER A 88 8.45 2.25 2.77
N GLN A 89 8.39 3.50 2.33
CA GLN A 89 8.48 4.66 3.22
C GLN A 89 7.27 4.77 4.15
N SER A 90 6.07 4.41 3.67
CA SER A 90 4.84 4.36 4.48
C SER A 90 4.96 3.33 5.60
N ALA A 91 5.49 2.14 5.29
CA ALA A 91 5.73 1.09 6.28
C ALA A 91 6.74 1.53 7.37
N ASP A 92 7.87 2.12 6.97
CA ASP A 92 8.88 2.61 7.90
C ASP A 92 8.34 3.74 8.79
N CYS A 93 7.57 4.66 8.22
CA CYS A 93 6.92 5.74 8.96
C CYS A 93 5.91 5.17 9.99
N SER A 94 5.08 4.24 9.57
CA SER A 94 4.08 3.59 10.44
C SER A 94 4.73 2.80 11.56
N TYR A 95 5.79 2.04 11.26
CA TYR A 95 6.58 1.32 12.26
C TYR A 95 7.17 2.27 13.30
N THR A 96 7.84 3.34 12.83
CA THR A 96 8.47 4.34 13.71
C THR A 96 7.44 5.04 14.59
N ASN A 97 6.30 5.44 14.05
CA ASN A 97 5.21 6.08 14.79
C ASN A 97 4.62 5.15 15.86
N ARG A 98 4.45 3.86 15.54
CA ARG A 98 3.97 2.85 16.49
C ARG A 98 4.98 2.62 17.61
N LEU A 99 6.25 2.48 17.27
CA LEU A 99 7.33 2.34 18.23
C LEU A 99 7.41 3.56 19.15
N GLN A 100 7.33 4.76 18.60
CA GLN A 100 7.32 6.00 19.40
C GLN A 100 6.12 6.05 20.35
N THR A 101 4.93 5.64 19.90
CA THR A 101 3.72 5.61 20.74
C THR A 101 3.88 4.63 21.89
N ALA A 102 4.38 3.42 21.62
CA ALA A 102 4.65 2.40 22.63
C ALA A 102 5.71 2.87 23.65
N LEU A 103 6.82 3.45 23.17
CA LEU A 103 7.88 4.00 24.04
C LEU A 103 7.37 5.19 24.87
N ASN A 104 6.54 6.07 24.31
CA ASN A 104 5.93 7.17 25.06
C ASN A 104 4.99 6.64 26.17
N SER A 105 4.24 5.57 25.88
CA SER A 105 3.38 4.92 26.90
C SER A 105 4.22 4.33 28.03
N LEU A 106 5.31 3.63 27.68
CA LEU A 106 6.24 3.08 28.67
C LEU A 106 6.98 4.18 29.45
N SER A 107 7.42 5.25 28.76
CA SER A 107 8.09 6.38 29.39
C SER A 107 7.20 7.06 30.44
N LYS A 108 5.91 7.20 30.18
CA LYS A 108 4.96 7.77 31.16
C LYS A 108 4.85 6.92 32.43
N VAL A 109 5.02 5.60 32.32
CA VAL A 109 5.02 4.70 33.50
C VAL A 109 6.28 4.88 34.32
N LEU A 110 7.40 5.20 33.67
CA LEU A 110 8.71 5.35 34.32
C LEU A 110 9.07 6.81 34.64
N ASP A 111 8.19 7.76 34.25
CA ASP A 111 8.42 9.18 34.47
C ASP A 111 8.29 9.54 35.95
N GLU A 112 9.41 9.82 36.57
CA GLU A 112 9.52 10.21 37.99
C GLU A 112 8.83 11.54 38.32
N THR A 113 8.45 12.34 37.32
CA THR A 113 7.72 13.60 37.56
C THR A 113 6.23 13.37 37.81
N THR A 114 5.68 12.27 37.30
CA THR A 114 4.25 11.90 37.44
C THR A 114 4.03 10.95 38.63
N ILE A 115 5.02 10.12 38.93
CA ILE A 115 5.07 9.28 40.13
C ILE A 115 6.14 9.88 40.99
N SER A 116 5.76 10.67 42.05
CA SER A 116 6.72 11.21 43.00
C SER A 116 7.62 10.07 43.47
N GLY A 117 8.73 10.03 42.86
CA GLY A 117 9.84 9.24 42.55
C GLY A 117 10.00 7.97 43.36
N ILE A 118 10.07 6.88 42.67
CA ILE A 118 10.76 5.65 43.23
C ILE A 118 12.10 6.07 43.84
N ARG A 119 12.86 6.94 43.19
CA ARG A 119 14.11 7.51 43.74
C ARG A 119 13.83 8.25 45.03
N GLN A 120 12.87 9.16 45.10
CA GLN A 120 12.52 9.90 46.30
C GLN A 120 12.10 8.96 47.43
N ALA A 121 11.34 7.92 47.14
CA ALA A 121 10.92 6.93 48.13
C ALA A 121 12.11 6.12 48.69
N PHE A 122 13.13 5.83 47.88
CA PHE A 122 14.38 5.25 48.36
C PHE A 122 15.22 6.25 49.18
N ASP A 123 15.30 7.51 48.74
CA ASP A 123 15.99 8.57 49.46
C ASP A 123 15.34 8.81 50.86
N ASP A 124 14.00 8.75 50.91
CA ASP A 124 13.25 8.83 52.13
C ASP A 124 13.51 7.65 53.11
N ILE A 125 13.64 6.41 52.58
CA ILE A 125 14.04 5.25 53.36
C ILE A 125 15.47 5.42 53.85
N GLN A 126 16.39 5.82 52.99
CA GLN A 126 17.81 6.07 53.38
C GLN A 126 17.91 7.14 54.45
N SER A 127 17.17 8.22 54.34
CA SER A 127 17.11 9.31 55.36
C SER A 127 16.61 8.78 56.70
N THR A 128 15.55 7.96 56.71
CA THR A 128 15.03 7.36 57.95
C THR A 128 16.04 6.40 58.57
N LEU A 129 16.69 5.52 57.74
CA LEU A 129 17.73 4.61 58.22
C LEU A 129 18.94 5.37 58.78
N THR A 130 19.35 6.46 58.15
CA THR A 130 20.42 7.33 58.65
C THR A 130 20.02 7.97 60.00
N SER A 131 18.78 8.38 60.17
CA SER A 131 18.27 8.91 61.41
C SER A 131 18.24 7.85 62.53
N MET A 132 17.99 6.59 62.18
CA MET A 132 18.00 5.43 63.13
C MET A 132 19.41 4.95 63.52
N GLN A 133 20.47 5.50 62.94
CA GLN A 133 21.84 5.22 63.39
C GLN A 133 22.17 5.79 64.78
N ASP A 134 21.33 6.75 65.24
CA ASP A 134 21.38 7.28 66.58
C ASP A 134 20.86 6.20 67.58
N PRO A 135 21.67 5.75 68.55
CA PRO A 135 21.23 4.74 69.51
C PRO A 135 19.95 5.11 70.33
N ALA A 136 19.69 6.39 70.47
CA ALA A 136 18.43 6.87 71.13
C ALA A 136 17.18 6.68 70.29
N LYS A 137 17.32 6.52 68.98
CA LYS A 137 16.22 6.42 68.02
C LYS A 137 15.98 4.99 67.48
N VAL A 138 16.98 4.12 67.58
CA VAL A 138 16.89 2.73 67.11
C VAL A 138 15.76 1.94 67.76
N SER A 139 15.51 2.20 69.04
CA SER A 139 14.48 1.49 69.83
C SER A 139 13.14 2.27 69.93
N ASP A 140 13.00 3.38 69.21
CA ASP A 140 11.78 4.20 69.21
C ASP A 140 10.75 3.63 68.21
N PRO A 141 9.57 3.19 68.69
CA PRO A 141 8.50 2.64 67.82
C PRO A 141 8.04 3.59 66.71
N ILE A 142 8.27 4.91 66.89
CA ILE A 142 7.88 5.92 65.89
C ILE A 142 8.72 5.75 64.60
N TYR A 143 10.04 5.64 64.72
CA TYR A 143 10.91 5.48 63.58
C TYR A 143 10.75 4.10 62.91
N GLU A 144 10.46 3.06 63.67
CA GLU A 144 10.13 1.73 63.10
C GLU A 144 8.84 1.79 62.28
N SER A 145 7.80 2.46 62.82
CA SER A 145 6.52 2.67 62.13
C SER A 145 6.68 3.52 60.87
N GLU A 146 7.51 4.57 60.94
CA GLU A 146 7.83 5.43 59.78
C GLU A 146 8.57 4.63 58.68
N LEU A 147 9.60 3.88 59.05
CA LEU A 147 10.33 3.03 58.10
C LEU A 147 9.41 2.02 57.44
N ARG A 148 8.55 1.35 58.18
CA ARG A 148 7.54 0.42 57.67
C ARG A 148 6.60 1.09 56.66
N THR A 149 6.11 2.29 56.96
CA THR A 149 5.24 3.04 56.10
C THR A 149 5.93 3.44 54.79
N LYS A 150 7.19 3.87 54.85
CA LYS A 150 7.99 4.22 53.68
C LYS A 150 8.30 2.98 52.80
N MET A 151 8.61 1.84 53.42
CA MET A 151 8.77 0.56 52.70
C MET A 151 7.47 0.11 52.03
N GLN A 152 6.32 0.24 52.69
CA GLN A 152 5.00 -0.02 52.10
C GLN A 152 4.73 0.90 50.91
N SER A 153 5.11 2.20 51.00
CA SER A 153 4.97 3.15 49.92
C SER A 153 5.77 2.69 48.68
N VAL A 154 7.04 2.28 48.83
CA VAL A 154 7.84 1.74 47.74
C VAL A 154 7.19 0.51 47.11
N CYS A 155 6.71 -0.44 47.92
CA CYS A 155 5.99 -1.61 47.40
C CYS A 155 4.73 -1.23 46.59
N ASN A 156 4.00 -0.23 47.09
CA ASN A 156 2.81 0.26 46.37
C ASN A 156 3.18 0.90 45.05
N LEU A 157 4.27 1.69 44.96
CA LEU A 157 4.78 2.28 43.73
C LEU A 157 5.18 1.22 42.70
N PHE A 158 5.90 0.17 43.13
CA PHE A 158 6.25 -0.94 42.26
C PHE A 158 5.02 -1.70 41.76
N ASN A 159 4.03 -1.95 42.62
CA ASN A 159 2.79 -2.59 42.24
C ASN A 159 1.97 -1.73 41.28
N GLN A 160 2.01 -0.40 41.42
CA GLN A 160 1.37 0.52 40.49
C GLN A 160 2.07 0.50 39.14
N ALA A 161 3.41 0.60 39.09
CA ALA A 161 4.20 0.54 37.87
C ALA A 161 3.97 -0.80 37.13
N SER A 162 4.00 -1.91 37.87
CA SER A 162 3.72 -3.24 37.29
C SER A 162 2.33 -3.30 36.65
N ARG A 163 1.29 -2.80 37.33
CA ARG A 163 -0.08 -2.77 36.77
C ARG A 163 -0.17 -1.90 35.52
N GLN A 164 0.53 -0.77 35.49
CA GLN A 164 0.55 0.12 34.32
C GLN A 164 1.27 -0.52 33.13
N ILE A 165 2.36 -1.23 33.36
CA ILE A 165 3.06 -1.98 32.30
C ILE A 165 2.14 -3.09 31.76
N THR A 166 1.50 -3.88 32.63
CA THR A 166 0.56 -4.92 32.21
C THR A 166 -0.62 -4.33 31.44
N GLN A 167 -1.11 -3.16 31.87
CA GLN A 167 -2.20 -2.47 31.14
C GLN A 167 -1.73 -2.00 29.75
N ALA A 168 -0.52 -1.47 29.64
CA ALA A 168 0.05 -1.07 28.34
C ALA A 168 0.22 -2.29 27.40
N GLU A 169 0.69 -3.42 27.94
CA GLU A 169 0.78 -4.69 27.20
C GLU A 169 -0.60 -5.15 26.73
N GLN A 170 -1.61 -5.15 27.61
CA GLN A 170 -2.96 -5.54 27.26
C GLN A 170 -3.58 -4.63 26.19
N ASN A 171 -3.34 -3.32 26.27
CA ASN A 171 -3.80 -2.36 25.27
C ASN A 171 -3.20 -2.65 23.89
N GLU A 172 -1.89 -2.97 23.82
CA GLU A 172 -1.24 -3.34 22.56
C GLU A 172 -1.76 -4.68 22.02
N PHE A 173 -1.96 -5.66 22.91
CA PHE A 173 -2.55 -6.95 22.55
C PHE A 173 -3.97 -6.80 21.99
N GLN A 174 -4.82 -6.01 22.66
CA GLN A 174 -6.18 -5.71 22.19
C GLN A 174 -6.18 -5.00 20.83
N ARG A 175 -5.25 -4.07 20.62
CA ARG A 175 -5.12 -3.39 19.32
C ARG A 175 -4.77 -4.38 18.21
N LEU A 176 -3.88 -5.34 18.47
CA LEU A 176 -3.48 -6.35 17.49
C LEU A 176 -4.59 -7.35 17.20
N THR A 177 -5.23 -7.88 18.24
CA THR A 177 -6.19 -9.00 18.12
C THR A 177 -7.63 -8.56 18.00
N GLY A 178 -7.98 -7.36 18.51
CA GLY A 178 -9.36 -6.90 18.66
C GLY A 178 -10.09 -7.57 19.84
N GLU A 179 -9.42 -8.43 20.60
CA GLU A 179 -10.05 -9.16 21.71
C GLU A 179 -10.46 -8.22 22.85
N GLY A 180 -11.75 -8.21 23.18
CA GLY A 180 -12.30 -7.33 24.22
C GLY A 180 -12.56 -5.89 23.79
N SER A 181 -12.35 -5.55 22.53
CA SER A 181 -12.66 -4.25 21.91
C SER A 181 -13.92 -4.36 21.04
N SER A 182 -14.64 -3.25 20.86
CA SER A 182 -15.69 -3.12 19.85
C SER A 182 -15.13 -2.86 18.45
N GLU A 183 -13.83 -2.62 18.33
CA GLU A 183 -13.13 -2.36 17.07
C GLU A 183 -12.39 -3.62 16.61
N GLN A 184 -12.29 -3.79 15.29
CA GLN A 184 -11.49 -4.86 14.68
C GLN A 184 -10.01 -4.64 14.99
N GLY A 185 -9.32 -5.74 15.35
CA GLY A 185 -7.88 -5.73 15.53
C GLY A 185 -7.12 -5.53 14.22
N ASP A 186 -5.87 -5.06 14.33
CA ASP A 186 -5.02 -4.82 13.16
C ASP A 186 -4.84 -6.10 12.32
N VAL A 187 -4.74 -7.28 12.95
CA VAL A 187 -4.64 -8.58 12.24
C VAL A 187 -5.89 -8.89 11.43
N GLN A 188 -7.08 -8.57 11.95
CA GLN A 188 -8.32 -8.78 11.23
C GLN A 188 -8.42 -7.84 10.02
N LYS A 189 -8.07 -6.55 10.19
CA LYS A 189 -8.02 -5.58 9.10
C LYS A 189 -7.08 -6.02 7.99
N ILE A 190 -5.86 -6.46 8.34
CA ILE A 190 -4.89 -7.00 7.37
C ILE A 190 -5.50 -8.17 6.58
N ASN A 191 -6.13 -9.13 7.28
CA ASN A 191 -6.74 -10.28 6.61
C ASN A 191 -7.91 -9.88 5.69
N ASP A 192 -8.69 -8.88 6.08
CA ASP A 192 -9.80 -8.39 5.26
C ASP A 192 -9.28 -7.67 4.02
N ILE A 193 -8.23 -6.84 4.15
CA ILE A 193 -7.56 -6.19 3.02
C ILE A 193 -6.99 -7.24 2.06
N LEU A 194 -6.28 -8.26 2.57
CA LEU A 194 -5.72 -9.34 1.74
C LEU A 194 -6.80 -10.11 0.97
N ARG A 195 -7.96 -10.38 1.59
CA ARG A 195 -9.10 -11.01 0.90
C ARG A 195 -9.63 -10.11 -0.22
N GLN A 196 -9.82 -8.82 0.05
CA GLN A 196 -10.29 -7.85 -0.95
C GLN A 196 -9.32 -7.75 -2.13
N ILE A 197 -8.00 -7.71 -1.88
CA ILE A 197 -6.98 -7.76 -2.93
C ILE A 197 -7.09 -9.05 -3.76
N GLY A 198 -7.27 -10.20 -3.11
CA GLY A 198 -7.48 -11.47 -3.79
C GLY A 198 -8.72 -11.47 -4.69
N ASP A 199 -9.85 -10.95 -4.19
CA ASP A 199 -11.08 -10.84 -4.96
C ASP A 199 -10.94 -9.87 -6.16
N LEU A 200 -10.26 -8.75 -5.97
CA LEU A 200 -9.96 -7.80 -7.04
C LEU A 200 -9.03 -8.41 -8.09
N ASN A 201 -8.01 -9.16 -7.70
CA ASN A 201 -7.13 -9.86 -8.64
C ASN A 201 -7.93 -10.81 -9.54
N VAL A 202 -8.84 -11.58 -8.97
CA VAL A 202 -9.72 -12.48 -9.74
C VAL A 202 -10.61 -11.70 -10.71
N GLN A 203 -11.18 -10.57 -10.28
CA GLN A 203 -12.04 -9.73 -11.13
C GLN A 203 -11.23 -9.06 -12.26
N ILE A 204 -10.07 -8.50 -11.95
CA ILE A 204 -9.16 -7.89 -12.93
C ILE A 204 -8.78 -8.92 -13.98
N LYS A 205 -8.34 -10.11 -13.56
CA LYS A 205 -7.97 -11.20 -14.46
C LYS A 205 -9.12 -11.61 -15.39
N ARG A 206 -10.32 -11.77 -14.85
CA ARG A 206 -11.51 -12.10 -15.66
C ARG A 206 -11.82 -11.04 -16.71
N ASN A 207 -11.76 -9.77 -16.32
CA ASN A 207 -12.05 -8.66 -17.23
C ASN A 207 -10.97 -8.52 -18.30
N GLN A 208 -9.71 -8.68 -17.95
CA GLN A 208 -8.60 -8.61 -18.90
C GLN A 208 -8.66 -9.77 -19.92
N VAL A 209 -8.99 -10.98 -19.49
CA VAL A 209 -9.24 -12.12 -20.40
C VAL A 209 -10.41 -11.81 -21.35
N ALA A 210 -11.43 -11.08 -20.88
CA ALA A 210 -12.55 -10.62 -21.72
C ALA A 210 -12.19 -9.40 -22.61
N GLY A 211 -10.95 -8.88 -22.55
CA GLY A 211 -10.48 -7.75 -23.33
C GLY A 211 -10.82 -6.37 -22.73
N HIS A 212 -11.24 -6.32 -21.47
CA HIS A 212 -11.51 -5.06 -20.75
C HIS A 212 -10.32 -4.69 -19.84
N PRO A 213 -9.78 -3.46 -19.90
CA PRO A 213 -8.58 -3.07 -19.18
C PRO A 213 -8.74 -2.96 -17.67
N SER A 214 -9.97 -2.89 -17.12
CA SER A 214 -10.28 -2.84 -15.67
C SER A 214 -9.45 -1.84 -14.86
N LEU A 215 -9.23 -0.65 -15.41
CA LEU A 215 -8.33 0.35 -14.83
C LEU A 215 -8.80 0.82 -13.44
N GLU A 216 -10.10 0.96 -13.23
CA GLU A 216 -10.70 1.35 -11.96
C GLU A 216 -10.48 0.30 -10.87
N LEU A 217 -10.57 -1.00 -11.21
CA LEU A 217 -10.29 -2.09 -10.25
C LEU A 217 -8.79 -2.16 -9.90
N GLN A 218 -7.92 -1.76 -10.83
CA GLN A 218 -6.49 -1.65 -10.56
C GLN A 218 -6.21 -0.49 -9.60
N ASP A 219 -6.91 0.64 -9.73
CA ASP A 219 -6.82 1.76 -8.79
C ASP A 219 -7.29 1.35 -7.40
N GLU A 220 -8.43 0.67 -7.28
CA GLU A 220 -8.96 0.16 -6.01
C GLU A 220 -7.98 -0.84 -5.36
N ARG A 221 -7.40 -1.74 -6.13
CA ARG A 221 -6.37 -2.66 -5.64
C ARG A 221 -5.13 -1.92 -5.13
N ASN A 222 -4.68 -0.90 -5.85
CA ASN A 222 -3.53 -0.11 -5.44
C ASN A 222 -3.79 0.66 -4.14
N LEU A 223 -5.01 1.20 -3.96
CA LEU A 223 -5.43 1.82 -2.71
C LEU A 223 -5.32 0.84 -1.53
N LEU A 224 -5.81 -0.39 -1.70
CA LEU A 224 -5.72 -1.42 -0.67
C LEU A 224 -4.27 -1.82 -0.37
N LEU A 225 -3.39 -1.86 -1.39
CA LEU A 225 -1.96 -2.12 -1.20
C LEU A 225 -1.28 -0.99 -0.43
N ASP A 226 -1.66 0.26 -0.70
CA ASP A 226 -1.14 1.42 0.00
C ASP A 226 -1.64 1.45 1.46
N GLU A 227 -2.90 1.07 1.72
CA GLU A 227 -3.43 0.88 3.07
C GLU A 227 -2.71 -0.25 3.81
N LEU A 228 -2.49 -1.40 3.16
CA LEU A 228 -1.78 -2.55 3.72
C LEU A 228 -0.36 -2.18 4.14
N SER A 229 0.33 -1.34 3.34
CA SER A 229 1.68 -0.86 3.64
C SER A 229 1.77 -0.06 4.94
N GLY A 230 0.66 0.50 5.41
CA GLY A 230 0.57 1.16 6.71
C GLY A 230 0.57 0.18 7.91
N TYR A 231 0.34 -1.10 7.68
CA TYR A 231 0.34 -2.13 8.72
C TYR A 231 1.59 -3.00 8.69
N ILE A 232 1.99 -3.45 7.50
CA ILE A 232 3.12 -4.36 7.29
C ILE A 232 3.94 -3.91 6.07
N PRO A 233 5.25 -4.21 6.02
CA PRO A 233 6.03 -4.03 4.80
C PRO A 233 5.46 -4.90 3.68
N VAL A 234 5.18 -4.27 2.52
CA VAL A 234 4.59 -4.94 1.36
C VAL A 234 5.60 -4.92 0.21
N GLU A 235 5.90 -6.08 -0.33
CA GLU A 235 6.66 -6.24 -1.56
C GLU A 235 5.72 -6.80 -2.63
N THR A 236 5.51 -6.03 -3.71
CA THR A 236 4.62 -6.44 -4.80
C THR A 236 5.43 -6.91 -5.98
N ARG A 237 5.08 -8.07 -6.55
CA ARG A 237 5.68 -8.61 -7.76
C ARG A 237 4.62 -8.84 -8.81
N TYR A 238 4.83 -8.27 -9.98
CA TYR A 238 4.00 -8.52 -11.15
C TYR A 238 4.66 -9.62 -11.99
N TYR A 239 3.96 -10.70 -12.21
CA TYR A 239 4.43 -11.79 -13.07
C TYR A 239 3.34 -12.19 -14.06
N LYS A 240 3.76 -12.75 -15.19
CA LYS A 240 2.81 -13.28 -16.18
C LYS A 240 2.36 -14.67 -15.74
N ASP A 241 1.06 -14.90 -15.83
CA ASP A 241 0.48 -16.20 -15.54
C ASP A 241 1.16 -17.29 -16.39
N ASP A 242 1.83 -18.25 -15.76
CA ASP A 242 2.56 -19.33 -16.44
C ASP A 242 1.64 -20.19 -17.30
N ALA A 243 0.36 -20.31 -16.96
CA ALA A 243 -0.65 -21.03 -17.76
C ALA A 243 -0.84 -20.41 -19.16
N HIS A 244 -0.45 -19.14 -19.32
CA HIS A 244 -0.59 -18.36 -20.54
C HIS A 244 0.77 -17.95 -21.14
N SER A 245 1.87 -18.47 -20.60
CA SER A 245 3.23 -18.29 -21.15
C SER A 245 3.56 -19.31 -22.23
N GLY A 246 4.69 -19.12 -22.90
CA GLY A 246 5.16 -20.02 -23.95
C GLY A 246 4.33 -19.95 -25.25
N ASN A 247 3.95 -21.09 -25.82
CA ASN A 247 3.19 -21.16 -27.05
C ASN A 247 1.78 -20.53 -26.97
N ASN A 248 1.22 -20.43 -25.78
CA ASN A 248 -0.07 -19.78 -25.55
C ASN A 248 0.02 -18.26 -25.52
N ALA A 249 1.24 -17.70 -25.50
CA ALA A 249 1.47 -16.25 -25.48
C ALA A 249 1.21 -15.56 -26.84
N TYR A 250 0.97 -16.33 -27.89
CA TYR A 250 0.80 -15.81 -29.25
C TYR A 250 -0.55 -16.19 -29.83
N ASP A 251 -1.11 -15.27 -30.63
CA ASP A 251 -2.26 -15.57 -31.51
C ASP A 251 -1.73 -16.12 -32.82
N TYR A 252 -2.39 -17.18 -33.32
CA TYR A 252 -2.05 -17.84 -34.56
C TYR A 252 -3.20 -17.73 -35.55
N ASP A 253 -2.87 -17.56 -36.83
CA ASP A 253 -3.86 -17.65 -37.90
C ASP A 253 -4.26 -19.12 -38.17
N ALA A 254 -5.23 -19.30 -39.10
CA ALA A 254 -5.68 -20.64 -39.50
C ALA A 254 -4.56 -21.51 -40.12
N ASN A 255 -3.42 -20.93 -40.51
CA ASN A 255 -2.28 -21.60 -41.09
C ASN A 255 -1.16 -21.84 -40.07
N GLY A 256 -1.35 -21.44 -38.81
CA GLY A 256 -0.38 -21.56 -37.71
C GLY A 256 0.72 -20.51 -37.71
N ALA A 257 0.55 -19.40 -38.46
CA ALA A 257 1.49 -18.30 -38.39
C ALA A 257 1.11 -17.34 -37.25
N VAL A 258 2.13 -16.81 -36.55
CA VAL A 258 1.94 -15.86 -35.45
C VAL A 258 1.38 -14.55 -35.99
N ILE A 259 0.17 -14.18 -35.56
CA ILE A 259 -0.51 -12.92 -35.91
C ILE A 259 -0.12 -11.81 -34.95
N GLY A 260 0.02 -12.14 -33.66
CA GLY A 260 0.36 -11.19 -32.61
C GLY A 260 0.72 -11.87 -31.30
N LYS A 261 1.14 -11.06 -30.33
CA LYS A 261 1.33 -11.49 -28.96
C LYS A 261 0.08 -11.16 -28.18
N LYS A 262 -0.48 -12.15 -27.47
CA LYS A 262 -1.57 -11.89 -26.55
C LYS A 262 -1.08 -11.04 -25.40
N ASP A 263 -1.82 -9.98 -25.07
CA ASP A 263 -1.66 -9.26 -23.81
C ASP A 263 -2.38 -10.07 -22.74
N TRP A 264 -1.63 -10.95 -22.09
CA TRP A 264 -2.15 -11.67 -20.94
C TRP A 264 -2.12 -10.79 -19.70
N PRO A 265 -3.11 -10.96 -18.81
CA PRO A 265 -3.13 -10.25 -17.55
C PRO A 265 -1.90 -10.58 -16.73
N ASP A 266 -1.29 -9.57 -16.15
CA ASP A 266 -0.25 -9.77 -15.16
C ASP A 266 -0.92 -10.20 -13.84
N ASP A 267 -0.44 -11.29 -13.25
CA ASP A 267 -0.78 -11.66 -11.88
C ASP A 267 0.07 -10.86 -10.89
N LEU A 268 -0.53 -10.52 -9.76
CA LEU A 268 0.12 -9.79 -8.66
C LEU A 268 0.28 -10.71 -7.46
N GLU A 269 1.51 -10.88 -7.01
CA GLU A 269 1.86 -11.49 -5.73
C GLU A 269 2.17 -10.38 -4.71
N VAL A 270 1.63 -10.52 -3.50
CA VAL A 270 1.79 -9.57 -2.38
C VAL A 270 2.49 -10.25 -1.22
#